data_f2afd4bf38a426b12f673a452721dc85
#
_entry.id   f2afd4bf38a426b12f673a452721dc85
#
_cell.length_a   1.000
_cell.length_b   1.000
_cell.length_c   1.000
_cell.angle_alpha   90.00
_cell.angle_beta   90.00
_cell.angle_gamma   90.00
#
_symmetry.space_group_name_H-M   'P 1'
#
loop_
_entity.id
_entity.type
_entity.pdbx_description
1 polymer ?
#
loop_
_entity_poly.entity_id
_entity_poly.type
_entity_poly.pdbx_seq_one_letter_code
_entity_poly.pdbx_strand_id
1 'polypeptide(L)'
;STVFVADSPLFEHLLAENVEKQISYFLNSGKNHYQSILFPASSFGKNCAPRLAAKLDVSQISDITRVIDQHTFERPIYAGNAIATVHSDDEYKVITVRPTSFAAAVAEDEGKAPIEFTEVVLGSDQVKFISQHVNKSNRPDLQSARVVVSGGRGVGSAQAFKELVDNLADKLGAAVGASRAAVDAGYAPNDYQIGQTGKIVAPQLYIALGISGAIQHLAGMKESGVIVAINKDPDAPIFSIADYGLVADIFKAVPELIDKL
;
A
#
# COMPACT_ATOMS: atom_id res chain seq x y z
N SER A 1 5.88 18.35 19.20
CA SER A 1 5.03 17.21 18.80
C SER A 1 4.72 16.38 20.03
N THR A 2 3.52 15.84 20.17
CA THR A 2 3.07 14.98 21.28
C THR A 2 2.54 13.67 20.72
N VAL A 3 2.80 12.55 21.39
CA VAL A 3 2.21 11.25 21.06
C VAL A 3 1.02 11.02 22.00
N PHE A 4 -0.19 10.91 21.43
CA PHE A 4 -1.38 10.52 22.20
C PHE A 4 -1.60 9.01 22.08
N VAL A 5 -1.78 8.34 23.21
CA VAL A 5 -1.98 6.89 23.28
C VAL A 5 -3.37 6.59 23.83
N ALA A 6 -4.16 5.90 23.02
CA ALA A 6 -5.42 5.29 23.44
C ALA A 6 -5.23 3.76 23.46
N ASP A 7 -4.86 3.23 24.62
CA ASP A 7 -4.63 1.79 24.81
C ASP A 7 -5.87 1.13 25.41
N SER A 8 -6.45 0.20 24.64
CA SER A 8 -7.65 -0.52 25.07
C SER A 8 -7.85 -1.76 24.20
N PRO A 9 -8.45 -2.85 24.75
CA PRO A 9 -8.88 -4.00 23.97
C PRO A 9 -9.84 -3.66 22.80
N LEU A 10 -10.53 -2.53 22.85
CA LEU A 10 -11.36 -2.05 21.76
C LEU A 10 -10.60 -1.75 20.46
N PHE A 11 -9.29 -1.51 20.57
CA PHE A 11 -8.42 -1.19 19.44
C PHE A 11 -7.53 -2.35 18.99
N GLU A 12 -7.63 -3.53 19.62
CA GLU A 12 -6.83 -4.71 19.27
C GLU A 12 -6.92 -5.07 17.76
N HIS A 13 -8.11 -4.91 17.18
CA HIS A 13 -8.36 -5.22 15.76
C HIS A 13 -8.53 -3.97 14.88
N LEU A 14 -8.27 -2.78 15.41
CA LEU A 14 -8.33 -1.50 14.70
C LEU A 14 -9.60 -1.33 13.83
N LEU A 15 -10.77 -1.70 14.38
CA LEU A 15 -12.04 -1.48 13.69
C LEU A 15 -12.21 0.01 13.40
N ALA A 16 -12.51 0.35 12.15
CA ALA A 16 -12.55 1.73 11.69
C ALA A 16 -13.57 2.59 12.45
N GLU A 17 -14.67 1.98 12.87
CA GLU A 17 -15.72 2.60 13.66
C GLU A 17 -15.24 3.02 15.07
N ASN A 18 -14.38 2.21 15.68
CA ASN A 18 -13.80 2.52 16.99
C ASN A 18 -12.76 3.63 16.85
N VAL A 19 -11.90 3.52 15.85
CA VAL A 19 -10.84 4.49 15.57
C VAL A 19 -11.42 5.86 15.20
N GLU A 20 -12.44 5.90 14.35
CA GLU A 20 -13.13 7.15 13.98
C GLU A 20 -13.70 7.85 15.21
N LYS A 21 -14.43 7.13 16.08
CA LYS A 21 -15.00 7.70 17.31
C LYS A 21 -13.90 8.28 18.22
N GLN A 22 -12.80 7.57 18.37
CA GLN A 22 -11.70 8.03 19.22
C GLN A 22 -11.04 9.29 18.64
N ILE A 23 -10.82 9.35 17.32
CA ILE A 23 -10.25 10.53 16.66
C ILE A 23 -11.24 11.71 16.79
N SER A 24 -12.53 11.50 16.52
CA SER A 24 -13.56 12.52 16.67
C SER A 24 -13.60 13.09 18.09
N TYR A 25 -13.42 12.25 19.11
CA TYR A 25 -13.30 12.70 20.49
C TYR A 25 -12.09 13.62 20.70
N PHE A 26 -10.91 13.27 20.18
CA PHE A 26 -9.73 14.11 20.26
C PHE A 26 -9.91 15.47 19.60
N LEU A 27 -10.51 15.51 18.43
CA LEU A 27 -10.78 16.74 17.69
C LEU A 27 -11.73 17.66 18.47
N ASN A 28 -12.76 17.09 19.11
CA ASN A 28 -13.77 17.84 19.86
C ASN A 28 -13.35 18.18 21.30
N SER A 29 -12.25 17.63 21.81
CA SER A 29 -11.81 17.84 23.20
C SER A 29 -11.34 19.28 23.50
N GLY A 30 -11.17 20.12 22.46
CA GLY A 30 -10.76 21.53 22.58
C GLY A 30 -9.32 21.74 23.04
N LYS A 31 -8.56 20.69 23.28
CA LYS A 31 -7.16 20.80 23.76
C LYS A 31 -6.20 21.32 22.70
N ASN A 32 -6.48 21.01 21.42
CA ASN A 32 -5.64 21.43 20.30
C ASN A 32 -6.52 21.73 19.08
N HIS A 33 -6.09 22.67 18.23
CA HIS A 33 -6.71 22.96 16.95
C HIS A 33 -5.92 22.24 15.85
N TYR A 34 -6.50 21.17 15.30
CA TYR A 34 -5.95 20.44 14.17
C TYR A 34 -6.63 20.96 12.89
N GLN A 35 -5.84 21.26 11.87
CA GLN A 35 -6.37 21.64 10.54
C GLN A 35 -6.29 20.48 9.54
N SER A 36 -5.36 19.56 9.76
CA SER A 36 -5.15 18.42 8.87
C SER A 36 -5.05 17.12 9.65
N ILE A 37 -5.78 16.11 9.20
CA ILE A 37 -5.78 14.75 9.75
C ILE A 37 -5.26 13.82 8.66
N LEU A 38 -4.07 13.23 8.90
CA LEU A 38 -3.38 12.43 7.91
C LEU A 38 -3.51 10.95 8.24
N PHE A 39 -3.85 10.16 7.23
CA PHE A 39 -3.82 8.69 7.28
C PHE A 39 -2.88 8.17 6.19
N PRO A 40 -2.19 7.05 6.40
CA PRO A 40 -1.53 6.37 5.28
C PRO A 40 -2.59 5.86 4.30
N ALA A 41 -2.31 5.88 2.98
CA ALA A 41 -3.19 5.30 1.96
C ALA A 41 -3.13 3.75 1.95
N SER A 42 -3.02 3.12 3.12
CA SER A 42 -3.15 1.69 3.37
C SER A 42 -4.62 1.26 3.46
N SER A 43 -4.88 -0.03 3.53
CA SER A 43 -6.25 -0.56 3.73
C SER A 43 -6.89 0.00 4.99
N PHE A 44 -6.11 0.15 6.08
CA PHE A 44 -6.56 0.77 7.31
C PHE A 44 -6.96 2.24 7.12
N GLY A 45 -6.06 3.07 6.57
CA GLY A 45 -6.35 4.49 6.35
C GLY A 45 -7.50 4.72 5.37
N LYS A 46 -7.59 3.92 4.31
CA LYS A 46 -8.70 3.97 3.35
C LYS A 46 -10.05 3.56 3.95
N ASN A 47 -10.05 2.81 5.04
CA ASN A 47 -11.27 2.47 5.78
C ASN A 47 -11.65 3.54 6.81
N CYS A 48 -10.68 4.12 7.52
CA CYS A 48 -10.94 5.11 8.57
C CYS A 48 -11.21 6.52 8.05
N ALA A 49 -10.40 7.00 7.10
CA ALA A 49 -10.44 8.39 6.63
C ALA A 49 -11.80 8.82 6.07
N PRO A 50 -12.49 8.05 5.18
CA PRO A 50 -13.78 8.48 4.65
C PRO A 50 -14.87 8.54 5.72
N ARG A 51 -14.79 7.69 6.75
CA ARG A 51 -15.72 7.73 7.89
C ARG A 51 -15.56 9.01 8.69
N LEU A 52 -14.30 9.37 8.98
CA LEU A 52 -14.00 10.60 9.69
C LEU A 52 -14.40 11.83 8.88
N ALA A 53 -14.10 11.86 7.57
CA ALA A 53 -14.48 12.95 6.69
C ALA A 53 -16.01 13.16 6.66
N ALA A 54 -16.77 12.07 6.51
CA ALA A 54 -18.24 12.12 6.58
C ALA A 54 -18.76 12.59 7.95
N LYS A 55 -18.08 12.21 9.05
CA LYS A 55 -18.46 12.64 10.40
C LYS A 55 -18.22 14.13 10.64
N LEU A 56 -17.17 14.67 10.02
CA LEU A 56 -16.82 16.10 10.10
C LEU A 56 -17.52 16.96 9.03
N ASP A 57 -18.31 16.33 8.15
CA ASP A 57 -18.99 16.98 7.01
C ASP A 57 -18.03 17.71 6.07
N VAL A 58 -16.87 17.08 5.78
CA VAL A 58 -15.83 17.61 4.88
C VAL A 58 -15.48 16.63 3.78
N SER A 59 -14.87 17.14 2.70
CA SER A 59 -14.38 16.31 1.61
C SER A 59 -13.08 15.61 1.98
N GLN A 60 -12.97 14.31 1.69
CA GLN A 60 -11.71 13.59 1.81
C GLN A 60 -10.79 13.88 0.62
N ILE A 61 -9.52 14.22 0.90
CA ILE A 61 -8.46 14.35 -0.10
C ILE A 61 -7.68 13.03 -0.14
N SER A 62 -7.94 12.22 -1.17
CA SER A 62 -7.47 10.83 -1.20
C SER A 62 -6.16 10.67 -1.94
N ASP A 63 -5.25 9.87 -1.35
CA ASP A 63 -4.08 9.29 -2.01
C ASP A 63 -3.13 10.36 -2.58
N ILE A 64 -2.84 11.39 -1.79
CA ILE A 64 -1.96 12.47 -2.24
C ILE A 64 -0.53 11.98 -2.48
N THR A 65 0.10 12.52 -3.51
CA THR A 65 1.49 12.24 -3.89
C THR A 65 2.40 13.46 -3.72
N ARG A 66 1.81 14.65 -3.52
CA ARG A 66 2.55 15.88 -3.27
C ARG A 66 1.72 16.87 -2.49
N VAL A 67 2.39 17.63 -1.64
CA VAL A 67 1.86 18.82 -0.96
C VAL A 67 2.44 20.06 -1.64
N ILE A 68 1.58 20.95 -2.16
CA ILE A 68 1.99 22.22 -2.76
C ILE A 68 2.01 23.30 -1.66
N ASP A 69 0.91 23.38 -0.92
CA ASP A 69 0.75 24.24 0.24
C ASP A 69 -0.25 23.62 1.23
N GLN A 70 -0.63 24.34 2.28
CA GLN A 70 -1.54 23.86 3.33
C GLN A 70 -2.98 23.57 2.86
N HIS A 71 -3.36 24.00 1.66
CA HIS A 71 -4.70 23.85 1.08
C HIS A 71 -4.68 23.09 -0.26
N THR A 72 -3.51 22.92 -0.88
CA THR A 72 -3.36 22.44 -2.26
C THR A 72 -2.47 21.20 -2.34
N PHE A 73 -2.98 20.19 -2.99
CA PHE A 73 -2.36 18.85 -3.05
C PHE A 73 -2.44 18.28 -4.47
N GLU A 74 -1.48 17.42 -4.82
CA GLU A 74 -1.56 16.63 -6.05
C GLU A 74 -1.92 15.17 -5.72
N ARG A 75 -2.77 14.60 -6.57
CA ARG A 75 -3.18 13.19 -6.47
C ARG A 75 -3.34 12.57 -7.85
N PRO A 76 -3.03 11.27 -8.01
CA PRO A 76 -3.29 10.57 -9.26
C PRO A 76 -4.78 10.27 -9.45
N ILE A 77 -5.23 10.41 -10.69
CA ILE A 77 -6.56 10.02 -11.17
C ILE A 77 -6.41 9.16 -12.43
N TYR A 78 -7.49 8.51 -12.89
CA TYR A 78 -7.46 7.60 -14.04
C TYR A 78 -6.33 6.55 -13.95
N ALA A 79 -6.25 5.85 -12.82
CA ALA A 79 -5.21 4.86 -12.55
C ALA A 79 -3.77 5.42 -12.66
N GLY A 80 -3.59 6.71 -12.38
CA GLY A 80 -2.29 7.38 -12.42
C GLY A 80 -1.86 7.88 -13.79
N ASN A 81 -2.76 7.88 -14.79
CA ASN A 81 -2.49 8.47 -16.11
C ASN A 81 -2.61 10.00 -16.12
N ALA A 82 -3.24 10.57 -15.10
CA ALA A 82 -3.31 12.00 -14.92
C ALA A 82 -3.07 12.34 -13.44
N ILE A 83 -2.52 13.52 -13.20
CA ILE A 83 -2.37 14.10 -11.86
C ILE A 83 -3.34 15.27 -11.75
N ALA A 84 -4.19 15.21 -10.74
CA ALA A 84 -5.09 16.31 -10.40
C ALA A 84 -4.46 17.15 -9.29
N THR A 85 -4.45 18.46 -9.48
CA THR A 85 -4.21 19.42 -8.40
C THR A 85 -5.56 19.74 -7.77
N VAL A 86 -5.70 19.47 -6.47
CA VAL A 86 -6.92 19.70 -5.70
C VAL A 86 -6.67 20.77 -4.64
N HIS A 87 -7.66 21.63 -4.44
CA HIS A 87 -7.66 22.65 -3.41
C HIS A 87 -8.86 22.45 -2.49
N SER A 88 -8.68 22.66 -1.19
CA SER A 88 -9.75 22.56 -0.19
C SER A 88 -9.67 23.72 0.79
N ASP A 89 -10.81 24.41 0.92
CA ASP A 89 -11.04 25.46 1.91
C ASP A 89 -11.77 24.93 3.16
N ASP A 90 -11.99 23.60 3.25
CA ASP A 90 -12.62 23.00 4.42
C ASP A 90 -11.84 23.33 5.70
N GLU A 91 -12.54 23.48 6.82
CA GLU A 91 -11.93 23.74 8.13
C GLU A 91 -10.99 22.59 8.52
N TYR A 92 -11.44 21.35 8.33
CA TYR A 92 -10.63 20.15 8.52
C TYR A 92 -10.30 19.52 7.17
N LYS A 93 -9.04 19.18 6.97
CA LYS A 93 -8.59 18.43 5.80
C LYS A 93 -8.32 16.99 6.21
N VAL A 94 -9.18 16.07 5.79
CA VAL A 94 -8.98 14.64 6.01
C VAL A 94 -8.28 14.06 4.79
N ILE A 95 -7.04 13.61 4.97
CA ILE A 95 -6.13 13.30 3.88
C ILE A 95 -5.63 11.87 4.00
N THR A 96 -5.66 11.10 2.91
CA THR A 96 -4.85 9.88 2.82
C THR A 96 -3.60 10.15 2.00
N VAL A 97 -2.44 9.75 2.54
CA VAL A 97 -1.11 10.01 1.96
C VAL A 97 -0.58 8.72 1.34
N ARG A 98 -0.07 8.79 0.11
CA ARG A 98 0.64 7.67 -0.53
C ARG A 98 2.07 7.59 0.02
N PRO A 99 2.41 6.64 0.90
CA PRO A 99 3.72 6.63 1.56
C PRO A 99 4.89 6.52 0.56
N THR A 100 4.68 5.78 -0.55
CA THR A 100 5.71 5.56 -1.57
C THR A 100 6.11 6.82 -2.35
N SER A 101 5.32 7.89 -2.28
CA SER A 101 5.62 9.16 -2.97
C SER A 101 6.39 10.16 -2.10
N PHE A 102 6.69 9.82 -0.85
CA PHE A 102 7.41 10.68 0.08
C PHE A 102 8.65 9.97 0.62
N ALA A 103 9.74 10.71 0.78
CA ALA A 103 10.94 10.17 1.41
C ALA A 103 10.65 9.83 2.88
N ALA A 104 11.18 8.71 3.34
CA ALA A 104 11.11 8.36 4.75
C ALA A 104 11.88 9.37 5.60
N ALA A 105 11.30 9.79 6.71
CA ALA A 105 12.01 10.63 7.67
C ALA A 105 13.19 9.87 8.29
N VAL A 106 14.29 10.54 8.49
CA VAL A 106 15.43 9.99 9.21
C VAL A 106 15.10 9.97 10.70
N ALA A 107 15.29 8.83 11.35
CA ALA A 107 15.13 8.73 12.78
C ALA A 107 16.25 9.53 13.46
N GLU A 108 15.89 10.42 14.36
CA GLU A 108 16.83 11.18 15.17
C GLU A 108 16.89 10.57 16.59
N ASP A 109 18.08 10.37 17.10
CA ASP A 109 18.29 9.83 18.46
C ASP A 109 17.98 10.86 19.56
N GLU A 110 17.97 12.14 19.23
CA GLU A 110 17.73 13.27 20.15
C GLU A 110 16.31 13.81 19.99
N GLY A 111 15.54 13.76 21.06
CA GLY A 111 14.21 14.37 21.13
C GLY A 111 13.08 13.37 21.22
N LYS A 112 12.77 12.94 22.42
CA LYS A 112 11.59 12.11 22.70
C LYS A 112 10.36 13.02 22.75
N ALA A 113 9.39 12.80 21.86
CA ALA A 113 8.10 13.45 21.98
C ALA A 113 7.42 13.01 23.31
N PRO A 114 6.81 13.92 24.07
CA PRO A 114 6.03 13.55 25.24
C PRO A 114 4.90 12.61 24.86
N ILE A 115 4.64 11.63 25.70
CA ILE A 115 3.57 10.64 25.53
C ILE A 115 2.46 10.99 26.52
N GLU A 116 1.25 11.18 26.01
CA GLU A 116 0.06 11.41 26.81
C GLU A 116 -0.93 10.27 26.60
N PHE A 117 -1.33 9.62 27.68
CA PHE A 117 -2.37 8.59 27.64
C PHE A 117 -3.75 9.25 27.77
N THR A 118 -4.70 8.82 26.94
CA THR A 118 -6.08 9.26 27.07
C THR A 118 -6.80 8.42 28.15
N GLU A 119 -7.50 9.11 29.05
CA GLU A 119 -8.37 8.44 30.04
C GLU A 119 -9.71 8.00 29.43
N VAL A 120 -10.10 8.63 28.31
CA VAL A 120 -11.36 8.36 27.64
C VAL A 120 -11.11 7.49 26.42
N VAL A 121 -11.75 6.33 26.43
CA VAL A 121 -11.72 5.36 25.33
C VAL A 121 -13.14 5.14 24.83
N LEU A 122 -13.35 5.36 23.53
CA LEU A 122 -14.67 5.26 22.91
C LEU A 122 -14.68 4.15 21.86
N GLY A 123 -15.71 3.33 21.88
CA GLY A 123 -15.96 2.28 20.91
C GLY A 123 -17.33 2.40 20.25
N SER A 124 -17.58 1.62 19.23
CA SER A 124 -18.84 1.51 18.52
C SER A 124 -19.57 0.24 18.94
N ASP A 125 -20.87 0.34 19.16
CA ASP A 125 -21.75 -0.81 19.43
C ASP A 125 -22.30 -1.42 18.14
N GLN A 126 -22.06 -0.77 16.99
CA GLN A 126 -22.61 -1.17 15.69
C GLN A 126 -21.84 -2.31 15.03
N VAL A 127 -20.60 -2.52 15.43
CA VAL A 127 -19.70 -3.51 14.84
C VAL A 127 -19.01 -4.34 15.90
N LYS A 128 -18.74 -5.60 15.57
CA LYS A 128 -18.00 -6.53 16.41
C LYS A 128 -17.02 -7.32 15.55
N PHE A 129 -15.79 -7.44 16.02
CA PHE A 129 -14.83 -8.35 15.43
C PHE A 129 -15.27 -9.80 15.63
N ILE A 130 -15.25 -10.60 14.57
CA ILE A 130 -15.58 -12.03 14.61
C ILE A 130 -14.34 -12.88 14.46
N SER A 131 -13.61 -12.69 13.35
CA SER A 131 -12.37 -13.44 13.06
C SER A 131 -11.58 -12.77 11.96
N GLN A 132 -10.29 -13.11 11.90
CA GLN A 132 -9.37 -12.68 10.87
C GLN A 132 -8.46 -13.82 10.50
N HIS A 133 -8.27 -14.05 9.21
CA HIS A 133 -7.27 -14.96 8.68
C HIS A 133 -6.11 -14.14 8.12
N VAL A 134 -4.95 -14.30 8.72
CA VAL A 134 -3.71 -13.61 8.29
C VAL A 134 -2.70 -14.67 7.86
N ASN A 135 -2.20 -14.56 6.64
CA ASN A 135 -1.10 -15.39 6.17
C ASN A 135 0.20 -14.90 6.83
N LYS A 136 0.75 -15.71 7.73
CA LYS A 136 2.06 -15.42 8.31
C LYS A 136 3.14 -15.72 7.29
N SER A 137 3.92 -14.73 6.93
CA SER A 137 5.10 -14.87 6.09
C SER A 137 6.33 -14.35 6.85
N ASN A 138 7.46 -15.03 6.69
CA ASN A 138 8.75 -14.56 7.19
C ASN A 138 9.43 -13.59 6.19
N ARG A 139 8.82 -13.35 5.02
CA ARG A 139 9.32 -12.42 4.01
C ARG A 139 9.06 -10.98 4.42
N PRO A 140 9.82 -10.02 3.89
CA PRO A 140 9.57 -8.60 4.09
C PRO A 140 8.13 -8.22 3.73
N ASP A 141 7.58 -7.21 4.40
CA ASP A 141 6.27 -6.66 4.01
C ASP A 141 6.33 -6.06 2.61
N LEU A 142 5.31 -6.33 1.82
CA LEU A 142 5.25 -5.97 0.40
C LEU A 142 5.36 -4.45 0.15
N GLN A 143 4.84 -3.62 1.04
CA GLN A 143 4.84 -2.17 0.88
C GLN A 143 6.16 -1.50 1.31
N SER A 144 6.96 -2.18 2.13
CA SER A 144 8.25 -1.67 2.64
C SER A 144 9.47 -2.39 2.08
N ALA A 145 9.28 -3.47 1.33
CA ALA A 145 10.36 -4.27 0.77
C ALA A 145 11.19 -3.48 -0.25
N ARG A 146 12.52 -3.66 -0.19
CA ARG A 146 13.44 -3.07 -1.18
C ARG A 146 13.42 -3.81 -2.51
N VAL A 147 13.10 -5.10 -2.50
CA VAL A 147 13.00 -5.96 -3.68
C VAL A 147 11.65 -6.66 -3.65
N VAL A 148 10.97 -6.68 -4.79
CA VAL A 148 9.69 -7.37 -4.98
C VAL A 148 9.79 -8.28 -6.20
N VAL A 149 9.44 -9.54 -6.05
CA VAL A 149 9.23 -10.49 -7.15
C VAL A 149 7.74 -10.75 -7.29
N SER A 150 7.17 -10.49 -8.46
CA SER A 150 5.74 -10.57 -8.68
C SER A 150 5.38 -11.50 -9.83
N GLY A 151 4.39 -12.38 -9.60
CA GLY A 151 3.88 -13.32 -10.58
C GLY A 151 2.56 -12.89 -11.21
N GLY A 152 2.47 -13.02 -12.53
CA GLY A 152 1.23 -12.82 -13.28
C GLY A 152 0.48 -14.12 -13.55
N ARG A 153 -0.65 -14.01 -14.27
CA ARG A 153 -1.40 -15.19 -14.75
C ARG A 153 -0.57 -16.07 -15.68
N GLY A 154 0.47 -15.52 -16.34
CA GLY A 154 1.39 -16.27 -17.19
C GLY A 154 2.19 -17.34 -16.47
N VAL A 155 2.23 -17.34 -15.12
CA VAL A 155 2.83 -18.39 -14.29
C VAL A 155 2.03 -19.71 -14.37
N GLY A 156 0.73 -19.68 -14.65
CA GLY A 156 -0.07 -20.82 -15.05
C GLY A 156 -0.70 -21.65 -13.93
N SER A 157 -0.11 -21.72 -12.73
CA SER A 157 -0.64 -22.47 -11.60
C SER A 157 -0.09 -21.99 -10.25
N ALA A 158 -0.75 -22.36 -9.15
CA ALA A 158 -0.25 -22.13 -7.80
C ALA A 158 1.08 -22.86 -7.51
N GLN A 159 1.23 -24.06 -8.07
CA GLN A 159 2.47 -24.85 -7.96
C GLN A 159 3.63 -24.12 -8.65
N ALA A 160 3.44 -23.70 -9.89
CA ALA A 160 4.46 -22.97 -10.64
C ALA A 160 4.75 -21.59 -10.01
N PHE A 161 3.74 -20.95 -9.41
CA PHE A 161 3.94 -19.70 -8.68
C PHE A 161 4.93 -19.90 -7.53
N LYS A 162 4.76 -20.96 -6.74
CA LYS A 162 5.67 -21.33 -5.67
C LYS A 162 7.08 -21.68 -6.20
N GLU A 163 7.15 -22.43 -7.28
CA GLU A 163 8.44 -22.89 -7.84
C GLU A 163 9.25 -21.75 -8.49
N LEU A 164 8.60 -20.78 -9.12
CA LEU A 164 9.28 -19.71 -9.84
C LEU A 164 9.36 -18.42 -9.00
N VAL A 165 8.20 -17.92 -8.52
CA VAL A 165 8.12 -16.62 -7.88
C VAL A 165 8.66 -16.69 -6.45
N ASP A 166 8.19 -17.66 -5.66
CA ASP A 166 8.61 -17.80 -4.27
C ASP A 166 10.10 -18.14 -4.16
N ASN A 167 10.60 -19.08 -4.97
CA ASN A 167 12.01 -19.46 -4.92
C ASN A 167 12.94 -18.32 -5.32
N LEU A 168 12.58 -17.56 -6.37
CA LEU A 168 13.36 -16.37 -6.74
C LEU A 168 13.32 -15.30 -5.65
N ALA A 169 12.15 -15.07 -5.05
CA ALA A 169 12.00 -14.14 -3.95
C ALA A 169 12.83 -14.53 -2.73
N ASP A 170 12.83 -15.82 -2.36
CA ASP A 170 13.63 -16.34 -1.24
C ASP A 170 15.13 -16.17 -1.49
N LYS A 171 15.59 -16.43 -2.72
CA LYS A 171 16.98 -16.24 -3.11
C LYS A 171 17.45 -14.77 -3.00
N LEU A 172 16.54 -13.83 -3.29
CA LEU A 172 16.81 -12.38 -3.26
C LEU A 172 16.48 -11.72 -1.91
N GLY A 173 15.93 -12.47 -0.94
CA GLY A 173 15.38 -11.87 0.29
C GLY A 173 14.24 -10.88 -0.01
N ALA A 174 13.46 -11.13 -1.06
CA ALA A 174 12.45 -10.24 -1.58
C ALA A 174 11.05 -10.50 -1.00
N ALA A 175 10.18 -9.51 -1.08
CA ALA A 175 8.74 -9.72 -0.90
C ALA A 175 8.14 -10.34 -2.16
N VAL A 176 7.03 -11.05 -1.99
CA VAL A 176 6.29 -11.68 -3.08
C VAL A 176 5.02 -10.89 -3.38
N GLY A 177 4.85 -10.54 -4.66
CA GLY A 177 3.66 -9.92 -5.18
C GLY A 177 2.94 -10.76 -6.23
N ALA A 178 1.72 -10.39 -6.54
CA ALA A 178 0.92 -11.05 -7.57
C ALA A 178 0.04 -10.05 -8.33
N SER A 179 -0.22 -10.33 -9.60
CA SER A 179 -1.25 -9.60 -10.32
C SER A 179 -2.64 -10.03 -9.83
N ARG A 180 -3.65 -9.16 -9.96
CA ARG A 180 -5.04 -9.52 -9.67
C ARG A 180 -5.47 -10.81 -10.38
N ALA A 181 -5.10 -10.97 -11.65
CA ALA A 181 -5.44 -12.16 -12.42
C ALA A 181 -4.82 -13.45 -11.88
N ALA A 182 -3.64 -13.40 -11.25
CA ALA A 182 -3.03 -14.54 -10.58
C ALA A 182 -3.74 -14.86 -9.25
N VAL A 183 -4.14 -13.82 -8.50
CA VAL A 183 -4.94 -13.98 -7.27
C VAL A 183 -6.33 -14.55 -7.57
N ASP A 184 -7.04 -14.00 -8.55
CA ASP A 184 -8.36 -14.46 -8.97
C ASP A 184 -8.32 -15.93 -9.48
N ALA A 185 -7.19 -16.35 -10.06
CA ALA A 185 -6.94 -17.73 -10.48
C ALA A 185 -6.50 -18.66 -9.32
N GLY A 186 -6.35 -18.15 -8.12
CA GLY A 186 -5.95 -18.92 -6.93
C GLY A 186 -4.46 -19.29 -6.89
N TYR A 187 -3.60 -18.60 -7.64
CA TYR A 187 -2.16 -18.88 -7.63
C TYR A 187 -1.45 -18.27 -6.43
N ALA A 188 -1.97 -17.18 -5.91
CA ALA A 188 -1.43 -16.45 -4.77
C ALA A 188 -2.57 -15.91 -3.88
N PRO A 189 -2.33 -15.72 -2.56
CA PRO A 189 -3.31 -15.13 -1.68
C PRO A 189 -3.58 -13.66 -2.01
N ASN A 190 -4.75 -13.16 -1.59
CA ASN A 190 -5.18 -11.77 -1.85
C ASN A 190 -4.19 -10.73 -1.28
N ASP A 191 -3.53 -11.03 -0.17
CA ASP A 191 -2.55 -10.15 0.47
C ASP A 191 -1.33 -9.85 -0.39
N TYR A 192 -1.08 -10.63 -1.44
CA TYR A 192 0.00 -10.45 -2.40
C TYR A 192 -0.40 -9.57 -3.59
N GLN A 193 -1.68 -9.20 -3.70
CA GLN A 193 -2.16 -8.43 -4.83
C GLN A 193 -1.50 -7.05 -4.90
N ILE A 194 -0.87 -6.76 -6.05
CA ILE A 194 -0.34 -5.45 -6.42
C ILE A 194 -1.21 -4.83 -7.50
N GLY A 195 -1.53 -3.55 -7.34
CA GLY A 195 -2.31 -2.79 -8.31
C GLY A 195 -3.23 -1.77 -7.67
N GLN A 196 -4.08 -1.15 -8.49
CA GLN A 196 -5.01 -0.11 -8.07
C GLN A 196 -5.94 -0.53 -6.92
N THR A 197 -6.38 -1.79 -6.91
CA THR A 197 -7.26 -2.37 -5.88
C THR A 197 -6.53 -3.24 -4.86
N GLY A 198 -5.22 -3.37 -5.01
CA GLY A 198 -4.32 -4.07 -4.11
C GLY A 198 -3.37 -3.12 -3.38
N LYS A 199 -2.18 -3.62 -3.08
CA LYS A 199 -1.11 -2.83 -2.51
C LYS A 199 -0.41 -2.00 -3.59
N ILE A 200 0.00 -0.78 -3.24
CA ILE A 200 0.87 0.06 -4.05
C ILE A 200 2.28 -0.08 -3.48
N VAL A 201 3.23 -0.38 -4.34
CA VAL A 201 4.63 -0.64 -4.00
C VAL A 201 5.57 0.23 -4.85
N ALA A 202 6.71 0.61 -4.28
CA ALA A 202 7.79 1.31 -4.98
C ALA A 202 9.15 0.78 -4.48
N PRO A 203 9.46 -0.51 -4.70
CA PRO A 203 10.74 -1.09 -4.33
C PRO A 203 11.88 -0.49 -5.17
N GLN A 204 13.11 -0.69 -4.72
CA GLN A 204 14.29 -0.38 -5.53
C GLN A 204 14.39 -1.28 -6.78
N LEU A 205 13.94 -2.53 -6.65
CA LEU A 205 13.88 -3.50 -7.74
C LEU A 205 12.54 -4.24 -7.75
N TYR A 206 11.85 -4.18 -8.88
CA TYR A 206 10.61 -4.92 -9.15
C TYR A 206 10.83 -5.92 -10.28
N ILE A 207 10.63 -7.20 -10.04
CA ILE A 207 10.75 -8.26 -11.04
C ILE A 207 9.35 -8.80 -11.38
N ALA A 208 8.92 -8.60 -12.63
CA ALA A 208 7.63 -9.00 -13.16
C ALA A 208 7.75 -10.30 -13.97
N LEU A 209 7.18 -11.39 -13.49
CA LEU A 209 7.21 -12.71 -14.13
C LEU A 209 5.85 -13.06 -14.74
N GLY A 210 5.74 -13.12 -16.05
CA GLY A 210 4.50 -13.47 -16.75
C GLY A 210 3.34 -12.51 -16.48
N ILE A 211 3.64 -11.24 -16.22
CA ILE A 211 2.67 -10.14 -16.02
C ILE A 211 2.47 -9.42 -17.34
N SER A 212 1.22 -9.22 -17.75
CA SER A 212 0.89 -8.53 -19.01
C SER A 212 1.13 -7.03 -18.97
N GLY A 213 1.02 -6.40 -17.80
CA GLY A 213 1.11 -4.94 -17.69
C GLY A 213 -0.22 -4.21 -17.91
N ALA A 214 -1.32 -4.80 -17.47
CA ALA A 214 -2.59 -4.08 -17.44
C ALA A 214 -2.46 -2.81 -16.58
N ILE A 215 -3.12 -1.72 -17.03
CA ILE A 215 -3.03 -0.38 -16.42
C ILE A 215 -3.28 -0.39 -14.91
N GLN A 216 -4.20 -1.25 -14.43
CA GLN A 216 -4.51 -1.38 -13.02
C GLN A 216 -3.35 -1.99 -12.21
N HIS A 217 -2.55 -2.87 -12.83
CA HIS A 217 -1.34 -3.41 -12.20
C HIS A 217 -0.23 -2.37 -12.19
N LEU A 218 -0.02 -1.70 -13.34
CA LEU A 218 0.99 -0.65 -13.49
C LEU A 218 0.79 0.47 -12.48
N ALA A 219 -0.45 0.86 -12.19
CA ALA A 219 -0.78 1.86 -11.17
C ALA A 219 -0.24 1.52 -9.77
N GLY A 220 0.01 0.23 -9.51
CA GLY A 220 0.50 -0.26 -8.21
C GLY A 220 2.01 -0.42 -8.14
N MET A 221 2.80 -0.31 -9.23
CA MET A 221 4.23 -0.61 -9.20
C MET A 221 5.11 0.27 -10.09
N LYS A 222 4.55 1.13 -10.91
CA LYS A 222 5.30 1.96 -11.87
C LYS A 222 6.30 2.93 -11.25
N GLU A 223 6.15 3.26 -9.98
CA GLU A 223 7.07 4.11 -9.21
C GLU A 223 8.27 3.33 -8.64
N SER A 224 8.46 2.06 -9.02
CA SER A 224 9.63 1.26 -8.64
C SER A 224 10.91 1.83 -9.25
N GLY A 225 12.03 1.71 -8.53
CA GLY A 225 13.30 2.28 -8.96
C GLY A 225 13.87 1.62 -10.22
N VAL A 226 13.83 0.29 -10.29
CA VAL A 226 14.19 -0.52 -11.47
C VAL A 226 13.12 -1.57 -11.69
N ILE A 227 12.64 -1.70 -12.91
CA ILE A 227 11.63 -2.68 -13.32
C ILE A 227 12.24 -3.66 -14.30
N VAL A 228 12.25 -4.94 -13.92
CA VAL A 228 12.68 -6.05 -14.78
C VAL A 228 11.44 -6.85 -15.16
N ALA A 229 11.21 -7.09 -16.44
CA ALA A 229 10.08 -7.86 -16.94
C ALA A 229 10.52 -9.09 -17.73
N ILE A 230 9.96 -10.25 -17.42
CA ILE A 230 10.14 -11.48 -18.22
C ILE A 230 8.73 -11.92 -18.67
N ASN A 231 8.54 -11.92 -19.99
CA ASN A 231 7.27 -12.35 -20.60
C ASN A 231 7.56 -12.99 -21.95
N LYS A 232 6.79 -14.01 -22.31
CA LYS A 232 6.88 -14.66 -23.62
C LYS A 232 6.30 -13.84 -24.78
N ASP A 233 5.37 -12.93 -24.45
CA ASP A 233 4.71 -12.04 -25.41
C ASP A 233 5.54 -10.77 -25.57
N PRO A 234 6.15 -10.54 -26.74
CA PRO A 234 6.98 -9.35 -26.97
C PRO A 234 6.16 -8.04 -26.97
N ASP A 235 4.85 -8.12 -27.20
CA ASP A 235 3.95 -6.97 -27.27
C ASP A 235 3.27 -6.71 -25.90
N ALA A 236 3.65 -7.44 -24.84
CA ALA A 236 3.08 -7.23 -23.52
C ALA A 236 3.31 -5.80 -23.02
N PRO A 237 2.27 -5.06 -22.60
CA PRO A 237 2.37 -3.66 -22.16
C PRO A 237 3.37 -3.44 -21.00
N ILE A 238 3.72 -4.49 -20.25
CA ILE A 238 4.71 -4.38 -19.17
C ILE A 238 6.07 -3.90 -19.69
N PHE A 239 6.44 -4.24 -20.91
CA PHE A 239 7.70 -3.83 -21.51
C PHE A 239 7.77 -2.32 -21.79
N SER A 240 6.63 -1.63 -21.90
CA SER A 240 6.64 -0.17 -22.10
C SER A 240 7.14 0.63 -20.90
N ILE A 241 7.18 0.02 -19.70
CA ILE A 241 7.65 0.65 -18.47
C ILE A 241 8.84 -0.09 -17.85
N ALA A 242 9.24 -1.22 -18.40
CA ALA A 242 10.39 -2.00 -17.90
C ALA A 242 11.71 -1.35 -18.30
N ASP A 243 12.63 -1.19 -17.34
CA ASP A 243 14.01 -0.78 -17.60
C ASP A 243 14.79 -1.92 -18.29
N TYR A 244 14.46 -3.17 -17.93
CA TYR A 244 15.04 -4.37 -18.53
C TYR A 244 13.92 -5.34 -18.89
N GLY A 245 13.84 -5.70 -20.17
CA GLY A 245 12.89 -6.66 -20.70
C GLY A 245 13.56 -7.91 -21.25
N LEU A 246 13.09 -9.08 -20.86
CA LEU A 246 13.49 -10.34 -21.45
C LEU A 246 12.27 -11.04 -22.09
N VAL A 247 12.27 -11.11 -23.42
CA VAL A 247 11.24 -11.89 -24.15
C VAL A 247 11.65 -13.35 -24.10
N ALA A 248 11.10 -14.09 -23.14
CA ALA A 248 11.44 -15.49 -22.91
C ALA A 248 10.32 -16.24 -22.16
N ASP A 249 10.42 -17.56 -22.21
CA ASP A 249 9.61 -18.42 -21.37
C ASP A 249 10.13 -18.40 -19.92
N ILE A 250 9.28 -17.96 -18.99
CA ILE A 250 9.62 -17.89 -17.55
C ILE A 250 10.03 -19.24 -16.96
N PHE A 251 9.48 -20.34 -17.49
CA PHE A 251 9.82 -21.70 -17.04
C PHE A 251 11.25 -22.11 -17.38
N LYS A 252 11.91 -21.41 -18.29
CA LYS A 252 13.34 -21.61 -18.63
C LYS A 252 14.20 -20.51 -18.00
N ALA A 253 13.79 -19.26 -18.19
CA ALA A 253 14.61 -18.11 -17.79
C ALA A 253 14.73 -17.96 -16.26
N VAL A 254 13.67 -18.23 -15.49
CA VAL A 254 13.71 -18.03 -14.03
C VAL A 254 14.59 -19.07 -13.33
N PRO A 255 14.52 -20.39 -13.62
CA PRO A 255 15.47 -21.36 -13.07
C PRO A 255 16.93 -21.01 -13.39
N GLU A 256 17.24 -20.64 -14.63
CA GLU A 256 18.61 -20.19 -14.99
C GLU A 256 19.06 -18.96 -14.21
N LEU A 257 18.14 -18.03 -13.96
CA LEU A 257 18.42 -16.85 -13.13
C LEU A 257 18.71 -17.23 -11.69
N ILE A 258 17.90 -18.12 -11.10
CA ILE A 258 18.09 -18.61 -9.73
C ILE A 258 19.44 -19.34 -9.56
N ASP A 259 19.86 -20.11 -10.57
CA ASP A 259 21.12 -20.85 -10.54
C ASP A 259 22.35 -19.91 -10.62
N LYS A 260 22.19 -18.73 -11.21
CA LYS A 260 23.26 -17.74 -11.36
C LYS A 260 23.37 -16.73 -10.22
N LEU A 261 22.35 -16.64 -9.37
CA LEU A 261 22.32 -15.83 -8.15
C LEU A 261 22.87 -16.59 -6.94
#